data_e491dddaa4b83e825674ec2b425435b4
#
_entry.id   e491dddaa4b83e825674ec2b425435b4
#
_cell.length_a   1.000
_cell.length_b   1.000
_cell.length_c   1.000
_cell.angle_alpha   90.00
_cell.angle_beta   90.00
_cell.angle_gamma   90.00
#
_symmetry.space_group_name_H-M   'P 1'
#
loop_
_entity.id
_entity.type
_entity.pdbx_description
1 polymer ?
#
loop_
_entity_poly.entity_id
_entity_poly.type
_entity_poly.pdbx_seq_one_letter_code
_entity_poly.pdbx_strand_id
1 'polypeptide(L)'
;ALRLEYSGDDMVSTLEQALAAYDGEEIVIGCLTASIDAPVQNAWIQGMRNELAKDMYAGKVNREMDVKYGNDDATVSTTQAQAYLAEDKVDVIVCISTVAMIAAAQVVKDAGSDMKVTGCGAPSQIQSFMPKEGEDTFSTPVPYIVLWDLTRVGAVAACALMAEKAGTFDGSIGSTLEMDAWNGYEATIFTVTEAADGGPEIVVGQPLVFDKNNVADWIDIL
;
A
#
# COMPACT_ATOMS: atom_id res chain seq x y z
N ALA A 1 -13.30 11.32 -7.70
CA ALA A 1 -12.21 11.11 -6.75
C ALA A 1 -12.67 10.07 -5.75
N LEU A 2 -12.12 8.85 -5.83
CA LEU A 2 -12.41 7.80 -4.87
C LEU A 2 -11.69 8.18 -3.58
N ARG A 3 -12.42 8.73 -2.61
CA ARG A 3 -11.92 8.94 -1.26
C ARG A 3 -12.10 7.62 -0.55
N LEU A 4 -10.99 6.92 -0.27
CA LEU A 4 -11.00 5.72 0.55
C LEU A 4 -11.21 6.14 2.01
N GLU A 5 -12.45 6.43 2.40
CA GLU A 5 -12.84 6.57 3.79
C GLU A 5 -13.20 5.18 4.31
N TYR A 6 -12.60 4.80 5.43
CA TYR A 6 -12.75 3.47 6.02
C TYR A 6 -14.06 3.32 6.81
N SER A 7 -15.16 3.10 6.11
CA SER A 7 -16.25 2.32 6.65
C SER A 7 -16.49 1.15 5.69
N GLY A 8 -16.29 -0.09 6.14
CA GLY A 8 -16.13 -1.25 5.25
C GLY A 8 -17.20 -1.40 4.17
N ASP A 9 -18.48 -1.34 4.52
CA ASP A 9 -19.58 -1.60 3.58
C ASP A 9 -19.81 -0.43 2.61
N ASP A 10 -19.62 0.82 3.05
CA ASP A 10 -19.83 2.01 2.20
C ASP A 10 -18.74 2.13 1.11
N MET A 11 -17.52 1.69 1.40
CA MET A 11 -16.43 1.69 0.43
C MET A 11 -16.63 0.69 -0.69
N VAL A 12 -17.03 -0.53 -0.38
CA VAL A 12 -17.33 -1.57 -1.38
C VAL A 12 -18.43 -1.06 -2.29
N SER A 13 -19.52 -0.54 -1.74
CA SER A 13 -20.62 0.04 -2.50
C SER A 13 -20.18 1.20 -3.42
N THR A 14 -19.32 2.10 -2.93
CA THR A 14 -18.81 3.22 -3.73
C THR A 14 -17.89 2.76 -4.86
N LEU A 15 -17.01 1.80 -4.61
CA LEU A 15 -16.13 1.22 -5.62
C LEU A 15 -16.93 0.46 -6.68
N GLU A 16 -17.91 -0.35 -6.29
CA GLU A 16 -18.81 -1.06 -7.19
C GLU A 16 -19.57 -0.09 -8.10
N GLN A 17 -20.09 1.01 -7.55
CA GLN A 17 -20.78 2.05 -8.33
C GLN A 17 -19.83 2.74 -9.31
N ALA A 18 -18.60 3.08 -8.89
CA ALA A 18 -17.60 3.70 -9.75
C ALA A 18 -17.19 2.78 -10.89
N LEU A 19 -16.95 1.49 -10.59
CA LEU A 19 -16.64 0.48 -11.60
C LEU A 19 -17.82 0.20 -12.54
N ALA A 20 -19.05 0.18 -12.03
CA ALA A 20 -20.25 0.01 -12.86
C ALA A 20 -20.44 1.16 -13.84
N ALA A 21 -20.09 2.40 -13.45
CA ALA A 21 -20.17 3.59 -14.29
C ALA A 21 -18.98 3.75 -15.25
N TYR A 22 -17.90 2.98 -15.07
CA TYR A 22 -16.71 3.05 -15.92
C TYR A 22 -16.98 2.41 -17.29
N ASP A 23 -16.82 3.18 -18.35
CA ASP A 23 -17.04 2.80 -19.75
C ASP A 23 -15.78 3.00 -20.63
N GLY A 24 -14.62 3.26 -20.00
CA GLY A 24 -13.34 3.40 -20.68
C GLY A 24 -12.71 2.07 -21.09
N GLU A 25 -11.51 2.15 -21.64
CA GLU A 25 -10.68 0.99 -21.96
C GLU A 25 -10.25 0.27 -20.67
N GLU A 26 -9.88 -1.02 -20.78
CA GLU A 26 -9.40 -1.80 -19.62
C GLU A 26 -8.13 -1.16 -19.04
N ILE A 27 -8.14 -0.85 -17.76
CA ILE A 27 -6.99 -0.31 -17.03
C ILE A 27 -6.00 -1.45 -16.77
N VAL A 28 -4.78 -1.31 -17.24
CA VAL A 28 -3.73 -2.33 -17.08
C VAL A 28 -2.81 -1.96 -15.93
N ILE A 29 -2.77 -2.83 -14.92
CA ILE A 29 -1.93 -2.69 -13.73
C ILE A 29 -0.73 -3.62 -13.86
N GLY A 30 0.48 -3.07 -13.67
CA GLY A 30 1.71 -3.81 -13.42
C GLY A 30 2.13 -3.73 -11.96
N CYS A 31 3.00 -4.62 -11.51
CA CYS A 31 3.52 -4.62 -10.15
C CYS A 31 5.05 -4.62 -10.16
N LEU A 32 5.66 -3.63 -9.50
CA LEU A 32 7.11 -3.59 -9.28
C LEU A 32 7.42 -3.88 -7.82
N THR A 33 8.03 -5.03 -7.58
CA THR A 33 8.34 -5.56 -6.25
C THR A 33 9.84 -5.68 -6.00
N ALA A 34 10.24 -6.09 -4.80
CA ALA A 34 11.64 -6.32 -4.49
C ALA A 34 12.14 -7.64 -5.11
N SER A 35 12.15 -8.71 -4.40
CA SER A 35 12.75 -9.98 -4.81
C SER A 35 11.68 -11.06 -5.03
N ILE A 36 11.98 -12.02 -5.92
CA ILE A 36 11.08 -13.12 -6.24
C ILE A 36 10.77 -14.02 -5.03
N ASP A 37 11.65 -14.07 -4.07
CA ASP A 37 11.59 -14.88 -2.86
C ASP A 37 11.18 -14.08 -1.61
N ALA A 38 10.71 -12.85 -1.75
CA ALA A 38 10.20 -12.06 -0.63
C ALA A 38 8.81 -12.55 -0.19
N PRO A 39 8.66 -13.31 0.92
CA PRO A 39 7.41 -13.99 1.23
C PRO A 39 6.26 -13.03 1.52
N VAL A 40 6.54 -11.93 2.24
CA VAL A 40 5.53 -10.92 2.57
C VAL A 40 5.00 -10.22 1.31
N GLN A 41 5.89 -9.81 0.41
CA GLN A 41 5.50 -9.14 -0.84
C GLN A 41 4.77 -10.10 -1.78
N ASN A 42 5.17 -11.37 -1.81
CA ASN A 42 4.45 -12.38 -2.59
C ASN A 42 3.03 -12.60 -2.05
N ALA A 43 2.83 -12.54 -0.73
CA ALA A 43 1.49 -12.59 -0.13
C ALA A 43 0.64 -11.37 -0.54
N TRP A 44 1.23 -10.17 -0.59
CA TRP A 44 0.53 -8.97 -1.06
C TRP A 44 0.17 -9.05 -2.55
N ILE A 45 1.07 -9.55 -3.40
CA ILE A 45 0.79 -9.79 -4.83
C ILE A 45 -0.37 -10.77 -4.97
N GLN A 46 -0.37 -11.85 -4.18
CA GLN A 46 -1.48 -12.80 -4.21
C GLN A 46 -2.80 -12.19 -3.72
N GLY A 47 -2.74 -11.33 -2.69
CA GLY A 47 -3.91 -10.57 -2.23
C GLY A 47 -4.47 -9.67 -3.33
N MET A 48 -3.62 -8.92 -4.03
CA MET A 48 -4.03 -8.09 -5.16
C MET A 48 -4.65 -8.93 -6.29
N ARG A 49 -4.04 -10.08 -6.65
CA ARG A 49 -4.62 -10.99 -7.65
C ARG A 49 -5.99 -11.53 -7.25
N ASN A 50 -6.15 -11.90 -5.99
CA ASN A 50 -7.43 -12.37 -5.46
C ASN A 50 -8.51 -11.28 -5.53
N GLU A 51 -8.12 -10.03 -5.25
CA GLU A 51 -9.02 -8.89 -5.37
C GLU A 51 -9.44 -8.65 -6.83
N LEU A 52 -8.47 -8.56 -7.75
CA LEU A 52 -8.72 -8.34 -9.18
C LEU A 52 -9.48 -9.49 -9.86
N ALA A 53 -9.49 -10.68 -9.27
CA ALA A 53 -10.25 -11.81 -9.77
C ALA A 53 -11.77 -11.67 -9.55
N LYS A 54 -12.23 -10.74 -8.70
CA LYS A 54 -13.65 -10.50 -8.45
C LYS A 54 -14.35 -10.00 -9.72
N ASP A 55 -15.62 -10.38 -9.87
CA ASP A 55 -16.40 -10.07 -11.08
C ASP A 55 -16.60 -8.56 -11.32
N MET A 56 -16.56 -7.75 -10.27
CA MET A 56 -16.70 -6.29 -10.37
C MET A 56 -15.62 -5.63 -11.23
N TYR A 57 -14.44 -6.25 -11.37
CA TYR A 57 -13.31 -5.74 -12.17
C TYR A 57 -13.30 -6.27 -13.61
N ALA A 58 -14.14 -7.25 -13.92
CA ALA A 58 -14.11 -7.93 -15.22
C ALA A 58 -14.29 -6.96 -16.40
N GLY A 59 -13.32 -6.95 -17.32
CA GLY A 59 -13.31 -6.07 -18.49
C GLY A 59 -13.05 -4.59 -18.20
N LYS A 60 -12.67 -4.26 -16.95
CA LYS A 60 -12.38 -2.89 -16.49
C LYS A 60 -10.95 -2.73 -15.99
N VAL A 61 -10.43 -3.78 -15.39
CA VAL A 61 -9.06 -3.85 -14.90
C VAL A 61 -8.52 -5.25 -15.23
N ASN A 62 -7.27 -5.34 -15.66
CA ASN A 62 -6.65 -6.62 -15.98
C ASN A 62 -6.61 -7.53 -14.73
N ARG A 63 -6.90 -8.80 -14.91
CA ARG A 63 -6.87 -9.81 -13.83
C ARG A 63 -5.46 -10.33 -13.54
N GLU A 64 -4.60 -10.33 -14.55
CA GLU A 64 -3.21 -10.78 -14.46
C GLU A 64 -2.28 -9.58 -14.51
N MET A 65 -1.63 -9.29 -13.39
CA MET A 65 -0.61 -8.27 -13.33
C MET A 65 0.72 -8.80 -13.86
N ASP A 66 1.38 -8.04 -14.74
CA ASP A 66 2.80 -8.23 -15.02
C ASP A 66 3.60 -7.85 -13.77
N VAL A 67 4.47 -8.75 -13.30
CA VAL A 67 5.28 -8.55 -12.09
C VAL A 67 6.74 -8.47 -12.46
N LYS A 68 7.36 -7.32 -12.18
CA LYS A 68 8.80 -7.10 -12.37
C LYS A 68 9.49 -6.96 -11.01
N TYR A 69 10.76 -7.36 -10.94
CA TYR A 69 11.53 -7.45 -9.70
C TYR A 69 12.67 -6.43 -9.71
N GLY A 70 12.65 -5.51 -8.75
CA GLY A 70 13.64 -4.45 -8.57
C GLY A 70 14.77 -4.81 -7.60
N ASN A 71 14.65 -5.93 -6.86
CA ASN A 71 15.61 -6.43 -5.87
C ASN A 71 15.97 -5.42 -4.77
N ASP A 72 15.07 -4.48 -4.45
CA ASP A 72 15.33 -3.31 -3.60
C ASP A 72 16.59 -2.51 -4.00
N ASP A 73 16.98 -2.61 -5.28
CA ASP A 73 18.06 -1.85 -5.89
C ASP A 73 17.50 -0.75 -6.78
N ALA A 74 17.96 0.49 -6.59
CA ALA A 74 17.46 1.65 -7.31
C ALA A 74 17.73 1.55 -8.83
N THR A 75 18.88 1.01 -9.24
CA THR A 75 19.24 0.88 -10.66
C THR A 75 18.40 -0.19 -11.34
N VAL A 76 18.22 -1.33 -10.68
CA VAL A 76 17.38 -2.42 -11.19
C VAL A 76 15.94 -1.95 -11.27
N SER A 77 15.40 -1.32 -10.21
CA SER A 77 14.05 -0.78 -10.19
C SER A 77 13.81 0.26 -11.29
N THR A 78 14.80 1.15 -11.55
CA THR A 78 14.74 2.11 -12.66
C THR A 78 14.66 1.39 -14.00
N THR A 79 15.48 0.35 -14.20
CA THR A 79 15.48 -0.46 -15.44
C THR A 79 14.12 -1.14 -15.66
N GLN A 80 13.52 -1.69 -14.60
CA GLN A 80 12.20 -2.33 -14.68
C GLN A 80 11.08 -1.32 -14.96
N ALA A 81 11.14 -0.14 -14.35
CA ALA A 81 10.18 0.94 -14.61
C ALA A 81 10.30 1.44 -16.07
N GLN A 82 11.51 1.59 -16.59
CA GLN A 82 11.76 1.91 -18.01
C GLN A 82 11.23 0.82 -18.95
N ALA A 83 11.30 -0.46 -18.55
CA ALA A 83 10.72 -1.54 -19.32
C ALA A 83 9.18 -1.42 -19.43
N TYR A 84 8.49 -1.12 -18.32
CA TYR A 84 7.04 -0.83 -18.36
C TYR A 84 6.71 0.32 -19.31
N LEU A 85 7.47 1.41 -19.21
CA LEU A 85 7.27 2.58 -20.07
C LEU A 85 7.48 2.25 -21.56
N ALA A 86 8.54 1.47 -21.88
CA ALA A 86 8.87 1.08 -23.25
C ALA A 86 7.88 0.07 -23.86
N GLU A 87 7.29 -0.78 -23.03
CA GLU A 87 6.26 -1.74 -23.45
C GLU A 87 4.93 -1.07 -23.80
N ASP A 88 4.67 0.12 -23.22
CA ASP A 88 3.46 0.94 -23.44
C ASP A 88 2.15 0.16 -23.29
N LYS A 89 2.09 -0.68 -22.25
CA LYS A 89 0.96 -1.58 -21.99
C LYS A 89 0.34 -1.40 -20.62
N VAL A 90 1.03 -0.68 -19.73
CA VAL A 90 0.65 -0.53 -18.32
C VAL A 90 0.24 0.91 -18.06
N ASP A 91 -0.94 1.11 -17.52
CA ASP A 91 -1.46 2.43 -17.13
C ASP A 91 -1.03 2.81 -15.71
N VAL A 92 -0.93 1.80 -14.83
CA VAL A 92 -0.59 1.99 -13.42
C VAL A 92 0.45 0.99 -12.96
N ILE A 93 1.56 1.46 -12.39
CA ILE A 93 2.54 0.61 -11.70
C ILE A 93 2.24 0.63 -10.20
N VAL A 94 1.89 -0.52 -9.64
CA VAL A 94 1.79 -0.71 -8.19
C VAL A 94 3.17 -1.12 -7.66
N CYS A 95 3.82 -0.24 -6.90
CA CYS A 95 5.10 -0.50 -6.27
C CYS A 95 4.89 -0.96 -4.83
N ILE A 96 5.48 -2.07 -4.42
CA ILE A 96 5.37 -2.60 -3.08
C ILE A 96 6.69 -2.55 -2.30
N SER A 97 7.56 -1.62 -2.69
CA SER A 97 8.71 -1.13 -1.91
C SER A 97 8.94 0.35 -2.20
N THR A 98 9.44 1.09 -1.21
CA THR A 98 9.74 2.53 -1.36
C THR A 98 10.83 2.77 -2.42
N VAL A 99 11.82 1.91 -2.52
CA VAL A 99 12.89 1.99 -3.55
C VAL A 99 12.31 1.88 -4.95
N ALA A 100 11.43 0.91 -5.18
CA ALA A 100 10.73 0.73 -6.44
C ALA A 100 9.83 1.92 -6.77
N MET A 101 9.13 2.45 -5.76
CA MET A 101 8.23 3.60 -5.90
C MET A 101 8.98 4.85 -6.37
N ILE A 102 10.10 5.19 -5.71
CA ILE A 102 10.92 6.35 -6.08
C ILE A 102 11.43 6.21 -7.51
N ALA A 103 11.97 5.03 -7.85
CA ALA A 103 12.51 4.77 -9.18
C ALA A 103 11.44 4.89 -10.28
N ALA A 104 10.27 4.27 -10.08
CA ALA A 104 9.17 4.33 -11.03
C ALA A 104 8.60 5.74 -11.18
N ALA A 105 8.39 6.46 -10.06
CA ALA A 105 7.89 7.82 -10.07
C ALA A 105 8.85 8.77 -10.83
N GLN A 106 10.16 8.62 -10.63
CA GLN A 106 11.16 9.41 -11.34
C GLN A 106 11.15 9.11 -12.85
N VAL A 107 11.10 7.84 -13.24
CA VAL A 107 11.07 7.42 -14.67
C VAL A 107 9.83 7.98 -15.36
N VAL A 108 8.66 7.86 -14.75
CA VAL A 108 7.40 8.38 -15.31
C VAL A 108 7.43 9.90 -15.44
N LYS A 109 7.95 10.60 -14.40
CA LYS A 109 8.11 12.05 -14.38
C LYS A 109 9.04 12.54 -15.47
N ASP A 110 10.21 11.93 -15.62
CA ASP A 110 11.24 12.35 -16.59
C ASP A 110 10.79 12.11 -18.04
N ALA A 111 9.99 11.07 -18.25
CA ALA A 111 9.39 10.78 -19.55
C ALA A 111 8.18 11.68 -19.90
N GLY A 112 7.62 12.38 -18.91
CA GLY A 112 6.36 13.13 -19.08
C GLY A 112 5.19 12.22 -19.48
N SER A 113 5.19 10.97 -19.01
CA SER A 113 4.16 9.98 -19.31
C SER A 113 2.92 10.19 -18.45
N ASP A 114 1.77 9.84 -18.99
CA ASP A 114 0.49 9.83 -18.25
C ASP A 114 0.33 8.62 -17.31
N MET A 115 1.23 7.63 -17.40
CA MET A 115 1.28 6.47 -16.51
C MET A 115 1.26 6.92 -15.04
N LYS A 116 0.60 6.16 -14.18
CA LYS A 116 0.56 6.45 -12.74
C LYS A 116 1.34 5.41 -11.95
N VAL A 117 1.82 5.84 -10.79
CA VAL A 117 2.56 5.00 -9.84
C VAL A 117 1.86 5.10 -8.49
N THR A 118 1.62 3.98 -7.85
CA THR A 118 1.01 3.90 -6.52
C THR A 118 1.59 2.72 -5.74
N GLY A 119 1.21 2.55 -4.49
CA GLY A 119 1.61 1.42 -3.64
C GLY A 119 2.28 1.86 -2.35
N CYS A 120 3.25 1.07 -1.86
CA CYS A 120 3.94 1.33 -0.60
C CYS A 120 5.02 2.39 -0.74
N GLY A 121 4.92 3.49 0.01
CA GLY A 121 5.92 4.54 0.00
C GLY A 121 5.89 5.39 1.27
N ALA A 122 7.07 5.83 1.73
CA ALA A 122 7.17 6.74 2.85
C ALA A 122 6.84 8.18 2.40
N PRO A 123 5.92 8.89 3.09
CA PRO A 123 5.56 10.27 2.79
C PRO A 123 6.75 11.20 2.60
N SER A 124 7.73 11.14 3.49
CA SER A 124 8.95 11.95 3.45
C SER A 124 9.75 11.81 2.14
N GLN A 125 9.69 10.64 1.49
CA GLN A 125 10.47 10.35 0.29
C GLN A 125 9.67 10.52 -1.00
N ILE A 126 8.35 10.38 -0.95
CA ILE A 126 7.48 10.33 -2.15
C ILE A 126 6.76 11.66 -2.41
N GLN A 127 6.55 12.51 -1.40
CA GLN A 127 5.76 13.75 -1.53
C GLN A 127 6.13 14.63 -2.74
N SER A 128 7.39 14.62 -3.16
CA SER A 128 7.86 15.43 -4.31
C SER A 128 7.33 14.95 -5.67
N PHE A 129 6.73 13.78 -5.71
CA PHE A 129 6.09 13.18 -6.88
C PHE A 129 4.56 13.23 -6.77
N MET A 130 4.01 13.69 -5.65
CA MET A 130 2.59 13.79 -5.40
C MET A 130 2.05 15.18 -5.75
N PRO A 131 0.75 15.31 -6.09
CA PRO A 131 0.15 16.61 -6.30
C PRO A 131 0.09 17.39 -4.99
N LYS A 132 0.17 18.71 -5.07
CA LYS A 132 -0.01 19.60 -3.91
C LYS A 132 -1.50 19.82 -3.65
N GLU A 133 -1.81 20.29 -2.44
CA GLU A 133 -3.14 20.74 -2.11
C GLU A 133 -3.65 21.77 -3.14
N GLY A 134 -4.87 21.59 -3.62
CA GLY A 134 -5.49 22.44 -4.64
C GLY A 134 -5.18 22.06 -6.10
N GLU A 135 -4.16 21.22 -6.36
CA GLU A 135 -3.88 20.72 -7.70
C GLU A 135 -4.80 19.55 -8.07
N ASP A 136 -4.88 19.23 -9.37
CA ASP A 136 -5.57 18.02 -9.82
C ASP A 136 -4.87 16.76 -9.28
N THR A 137 -5.65 15.77 -8.83
CA THR A 137 -5.12 14.55 -8.20
C THR A 137 -4.21 13.75 -9.12
N PHE A 138 -4.46 13.78 -10.42
CA PHE A 138 -3.71 13.04 -11.42
C PHE A 138 -2.71 13.91 -12.21
N SER A 139 -2.44 15.15 -11.75
CA SER A 139 -1.47 16.06 -12.39
C SER A 139 -0.02 15.60 -12.28
N THR A 140 0.28 14.67 -11.36
CA THR A 140 1.62 14.15 -11.10
C THR A 140 1.66 12.61 -11.21
N PRO A 141 2.86 12.00 -11.25
CA PRO A 141 2.98 10.53 -11.36
C PRO A 141 2.34 9.77 -10.20
N VAL A 142 2.37 10.30 -8.97
CA VAL A 142 1.95 9.56 -7.78
C VAL A 142 0.73 10.24 -7.13
N PRO A 143 -0.50 9.82 -7.47
CA PRO A 143 -1.69 10.40 -6.87
C PRO A 143 -1.94 9.97 -5.42
N TYR A 144 -1.59 8.72 -5.08
CA TYR A 144 -1.83 8.08 -3.79
C TYR A 144 -0.69 7.16 -3.41
N ILE A 145 -0.37 7.08 -2.13
CA ILE A 145 0.50 6.05 -1.55
C ILE A 145 -0.13 5.43 -0.31
N VAL A 146 0.34 4.25 0.04
CA VAL A 146 -0.13 3.49 1.20
C VAL A 146 1.06 3.13 2.07
N LEU A 147 0.92 3.26 3.38
CA LEU A 147 1.90 2.75 4.32
C LEU A 147 1.19 2.40 5.63
N TRP A 148 1.78 1.49 6.41
CA TRP A 148 1.35 1.26 7.79
C TRP A 148 1.94 2.31 8.73
N ASP A 149 1.25 2.55 9.83
CA ASP A 149 1.72 3.46 10.87
C ASP A 149 2.85 2.81 11.69
N LEU A 150 4.10 3.14 11.34
CA LEU A 150 5.30 2.61 11.99
C LEU A 150 5.39 3.01 13.46
N THR A 151 4.86 4.18 13.83
CA THR A 151 4.83 4.66 15.22
C THR A 151 3.94 3.74 16.06
N ARG A 152 2.76 3.42 15.55
CA ARG A 152 1.83 2.49 16.22
C ARG A 152 2.40 1.08 16.30
N VAL A 153 3.02 0.59 15.23
CA VAL A 153 3.69 -0.73 15.23
C VAL A 153 4.76 -0.79 16.32
N GLY A 154 5.60 0.25 16.43
CA GLY A 154 6.63 0.34 17.47
C GLY A 154 6.04 0.37 18.89
N ALA A 155 4.95 1.12 19.10
CA ALA A 155 4.26 1.18 20.39
C ALA A 155 3.65 -0.17 20.80
N VAL A 156 2.97 -0.85 19.88
CA VAL A 156 2.40 -2.19 20.13
C VAL A 156 3.49 -3.20 20.42
N ALA A 157 4.60 -3.17 19.68
CA ALA A 157 5.75 -4.07 19.94
C ALA A 157 6.36 -3.83 21.33
N ALA A 158 6.55 -2.57 21.73
CA ALA A 158 7.05 -2.24 23.06
C ALA A 158 6.09 -2.70 24.17
N CYS A 159 4.78 -2.49 23.97
CA CYS A 159 3.74 -2.94 24.89
C CYS A 159 3.75 -4.46 25.03
N ALA A 160 3.85 -5.21 23.93
CA ALA A 160 3.91 -6.67 23.95
C ALA A 160 5.14 -7.18 24.73
N LEU A 161 6.32 -6.59 24.50
CA LEU A 161 7.55 -6.96 25.23
C LEU A 161 7.45 -6.67 26.74
N MET A 162 6.84 -5.57 27.13
CA MET A 162 6.62 -5.23 28.53
C MET A 162 5.65 -6.20 29.19
N ALA A 163 4.55 -6.53 28.52
CA ALA A 163 3.54 -7.46 29.02
C ALA A 163 4.08 -8.89 29.13
N GLU A 164 4.88 -9.34 28.16
CA GLU A 164 5.58 -10.63 28.22
C GLU A 164 6.53 -10.69 29.42
N LYS A 165 7.35 -9.65 29.62
CA LYS A 165 8.26 -9.56 30.77
C LYS A 165 7.52 -9.53 32.10
N ALA A 166 6.34 -8.95 32.16
CA ALA A 166 5.47 -8.93 33.33
C ALA A 166 4.72 -10.28 33.55
N GLY A 167 4.76 -11.18 32.57
CA GLY A 167 4.03 -12.46 32.61
C GLY A 167 2.53 -12.33 32.41
N THR A 168 2.07 -11.21 31.86
CA THR A 168 0.65 -10.94 31.58
C THR A 168 0.25 -11.22 30.11
N PHE A 169 1.22 -11.49 29.26
CA PHE A 169 1.04 -11.80 27.84
C PHE A 169 2.06 -12.86 27.42
N ASP A 170 1.66 -13.85 26.63
CA ASP A 170 2.51 -14.93 26.17
C ASP A 170 2.59 -15.04 24.63
N GLY A 171 1.87 -14.20 23.90
CA GLY A 171 1.85 -14.19 22.44
C GLY A 171 1.21 -15.41 21.79
N SER A 172 0.54 -16.28 22.55
CA SER A 172 -0.16 -17.44 21.98
C SER A 172 -1.42 -17.02 21.22
N ILE A 173 -1.79 -17.79 20.19
CA ILE A 173 -3.03 -17.54 19.43
C ILE A 173 -4.23 -17.53 20.38
N GLY A 174 -5.04 -16.48 20.32
CA GLY A 174 -6.16 -16.24 21.21
C GLY A 174 -5.83 -15.43 22.46
N SER A 175 -4.55 -15.21 22.80
CA SER A 175 -4.19 -14.28 23.88
C SER A 175 -4.47 -12.84 23.50
N THR A 176 -4.61 -11.96 24.50
CA THR A 176 -4.90 -10.56 24.31
C THR A 176 -3.83 -9.66 24.87
N LEU A 177 -3.52 -8.59 24.15
CA LEU A 177 -2.61 -7.53 24.54
C LEU A 177 -3.43 -6.25 24.74
N GLU A 178 -3.40 -5.70 25.95
CA GLU A 178 -4.03 -4.41 26.27
C GLU A 178 -3.00 -3.30 26.11
N MET A 179 -3.36 -2.25 25.36
CA MET A 179 -2.57 -1.04 25.20
C MET A 179 -3.41 0.15 25.64
N ASP A 180 -2.93 0.91 26.62
CA ASP A 180 -3.55 2.15 27.06
C ASP A 180 -3.52 3.22 25.95
N ALA A 181 -4.38 4.23 26.08
CA ALA A 181 -4.35 5.39 25.17
C ALA A 181 -2.97 6.07 25.24
N TRP A 182 -2.40 6.33 24.07
CA TRP A 182 -1.05 6.90 23.97
C TRP A 182 -0.91 7.75 22.70
N ASN A 183 -0.33 8.93 22.82
CA ASN A 183 0.05 9.80 21.70
C ASN A 183 -1.03 9.98 20.60
N GLY A 184 -2.27 10.18 21.03
CA GLY A 184 -3.40 10.35 20.10
C GLY A 184 -4.09 9.04 19.67
N TYR A 185 -3.52 7.88 20.02
CA TYR A 185 -4.18 6.59 19.82
C TYR A 185 -5.10 6.27 20.99
N GLU A 186 -6.25 5.71 20.69
CA GLU A 186 -7.18 5.24 21.71
C GLU A 186 -6.68 3.94 22.36
N ALA A 187 -7.12 3.71 23.61
CA ALA A 187 -6.89 2.43 24.26
C ALA A 187 -7.46 1.29 23.42
N THR A 188 -6.66 0.24 23.22
CA THR A 188 -7.00 -0.85 22.30
C THR A 188 -6.63 -2.20 22.92
N ILE A 189 -7.50 -3.19 22.72
CA ILE A 189 -7.21 -4.58 23.03
C ILE A 189 -6.96 -5.30 21.71
N PHE A 190 -5.75 -5.83 21.55
CA PHE A 190 -5.37 -6.63 20.41
C PHE A 190 -5.52 -8.12 20.74
N THR A 191 -6.05 -8.90 19.81
CA THR A 191 -6.07 -10.36 19.93
C THR A 191 -5.02 -10.95 19.01
N VAL A 192 -4.23 -11.90 19.52
CA VAL A 192 -3.31 -12.67 18.68
C VAL A 192 -4.12 -13.63 17.82
N THR A 193 -3.97 -13.54 16.52
CA THR A 193 -4.61 -14.40 15.51
C THR A 193 -3.59 -15.32 14.84
N GLU A 194 -4.09 -16.28 14.08
CA GLU A 194 -3.24 -17.15 13.26
C GLU A 194 -3.01 -16.51 11.90
N ALA A 195 -1.75 -16.28 11.56
CA ALA A 195 -1.34 -15.80 10.24
C ALA A 195 -1.47 -16.89 9.16
N ALA A 196 -1.38 -16.51 7.89
CA ALA A 196 -1.50 -17.43 6.75
C ALA A 196 -0.44 -18.56 6.73
N ASP A 197 0.69 -18.35 7.40
CA ASP A 197 1.77 -19.36 7.56
C ASP A 197 1.61 -20.22 8.82
N GLY A 198 0.53 -20.02 9.59
CA GLY A 198 0.23 -20.71 10.84
C GLY A 198 0.90 -20.13 12.08
N GLY A 199 1.67 -19.04 11.93
CA GLY A 199 2.30 -18.34 13.06
C GLY A 199 1.33 -17.39 13.79
N PRO A 200 1.65 -16.98 15.04
CA PRO A 200 0.87 -15.97 15.75
C PRO A 200 1.14 -14.58 15.18
N GLU A 201 0.08 -13.78 14.98
CA GLU A 201 0.18 -12.39 14.55
C GLU A 201 -0.75 -11.46 15.33
N ILE A 202 -0.39 -10.19 15.41
CA ILE A 202 -1.26 -9.09 15.85
C ILE A 202 -1.50 -8.16 14.67
N VAL A 203 -2.76 -7.98 14.28
CA VAL A 203 -3.15 -6.95 13.31
C VAL A 203 -3.22 -5.61 14.04
N VAL A 204 -2.22 -4.76 13.79
CA VAL A 204 -2.05 -3.48 14.52
C VAL A 204 -3.08 -2.44 14.10
N GLY A 205 -3.56 -2.48 12.87
CA GLY A 205 -4.56 -1.58 12.34
C GLY A 205 -4.64 -1.63 10.83
N GLN A 206 -5.43 -0.72 10.27
CA GLN A 206 -5.54 -0.56 8.82
C GLN A 206 -4.33 0.24 8.30
N PRO A 207 -3.90 0.01 7.04
CA PRO A 207 -2.90 0.86 6.41
C PRO A 207 -3.41 2.29 6.26
N LEU A 208 -2.50 3.25 6.35
CA LEU A 208 -2.76 4.66 6.07
C LEU A 208 -2.71 4.89 4.55
N VAL A 209 -3.65 5.68 4.06
CA VAL A 209 -3.63 6.17 2.67
C VAL A 209 -3.26 7.64 2.69
N PHE A 210 -2.25 7.99 1.92
CA PHE A 210 -1.80 9.37 1.78
C PHE A 210 -2.14 9.91 0.40
N ASP A 211 -2.69 11.11 0.39
CA ASP A 211 -2.97 11.90 -0.79
C ASP A 211 -2.48 13.35 -0.59
N LYS A 212 -2.78 14.22 -1.54
CA LYS A 212 -2.41 15.64 -1.50
C LYS A 212 -2.96 16.42 -0.30
N ASN A 213 -3.99 15.90 0.39
CA ASN A 213 -4.64 16.60 1.49
C ASN A 213 -4.03 16.27 2.85
N ASN A 214 -3.35 15.12 2.98
CA ASN A 214 -2.83 14.65 4.25
C ASN A 214 -1.33 14.29 4.24
N VAL A 215 -0.70 14.10 3.09
CA VAL A 215 0.71 13.66 3.01
C VAL A 215 1.67 14.61 3.77
N ALA A 216 1.38 15.92 3.75
CA ALA A 216 2.21 16.93 4.39
C ALA A 216 2.28 16.78 5.93
N ASP A 217 1.24 16.24 6.55
CA ASP A 217 1.19 16.04 8.00
C ASP A 217 2.08 14.89 8.48
N TRP A 218 2.56 14.05 7.56
CA TRP A 218 3.29 12.83 7.86
C TRP A 218 4.76 12.84 7.45
N ILE A 219 5.23 13.87 6.74
CA ILE A 219 6.61 13.91 6.22
C ILE A 219 7.69 13.96 7.30
N ASP A 220 7.37 14.44 8.49
CA ASP A 220 8.28 14.48 9.65
C ASP A 220 8.10 13.26 10.57
N ILE A 221 7.16 12.36 10.25
CA ILE A 221 6.80 11.20 11.06
C ILE A 221 7.18 9.90 10.36
N LEU A 222 6.97 9.81 9.04
CA LEU A 222 7.16 8.61 8.22
C LEU A 222 8.01 8.86 6.97
#